data_39dfb7a8386e7717edfc6406b629638c
#
_entry.id   39dfb7a8386e7717edfc6406b629638c
#
_cell.length_a   1.000
_cell.length_b   1.000
_cell.length_c   1.000
_cell.angle_alpha   90.00
_cell.angle_beta   90.00
_cell.angle_gamma   90.00
#
_symmetry.space_group_name_H-M   'P 1'
#
loop_
_entity.id
_entity.type
_entity.pdbx_description
1 polymer ?
#
loop_
_entity_poly.entity_id
_entity_poly.type
_entity_poly.pdbx_seq_one_letter_code
_entity_poly.pdbx_strand_id
1 'polypeptide(L)'
;VVTERNAVRLPSDVPVALAGPLGCGLATGAGTVLRVLRPEPGSSIVVFGLGAVGMAAIMAARIAECTTIIGIDPNRRRHDLARELGATEVTSPDEHDDLGRHLRRLTGGGADFAVEAVGTESVVRQALSSLGSPGMCATLGLQAGRNPITVDQTHLLGGRTLTGVIEGDADP
;
A
#
# COMPACT_ATOMS: atom_id res chain seq x y z
N VAL A 1 18.75 -23.31 -5.80
CA VAL A 1 20.12 -22.81 -5.63
C VAL A 1 19.99 -21.31 -5.46
N VAL A 2 20.48 -20.78 -4.34
CA VAL A 2 20.57 -19.33 -4.06
C VAL A 2 22.04 -18.95 -3.97
N THR A 3 22.36 -17.72 -4.27
CA THR A 3 23.68 -17.14 -4.04
C THR A 3 23.73 -16.51 -2.65
N GLU A 4 24.91 -16.31 -2.10
CA GLU A 4 25.09 -15.65 -0.80
C GLU A 4 24.43 -14.25 -0.77
N ARG A 5 24.40 -13.56 -1.90
CA ARG A 5 23.76 -12.25 -2.08
C ARG A 5 22.24 -12.27 -1.84
N ASN A 6 21.59 -13.44 -2.07
CA ASN A 6 20.15 -13.60 -1.91
C ASN A 6 19.78 -14.31 -0.59
N ALA A 7 20.71 -14.37 0.37
CA ALA A 7 20.51 -15.05 1.64
C ALA A 7 20.76 -14.09 2.79
N VAL A 8 19.77 -13.96 3.66
CA VAL A 8 19.85 -13.15 4.89
C VAL A 8 19.81 -14.08 6.09
N ARG A 9 20.77 -13.93 7.01
CA ARG A 9 20.78 -14.69 8.26
C ARG A 9 19.69 -14.13 9.19
N LEU A 10 18.78 -14.98 9.59
CA LEU A 10 17.81 -14.63 10.62
C LEU A 10 18.47 -14.64 12.00
N PRO A 11 18.18 -13.68 12.89
CA PRO A 11 18.51 -13.75 14.29
C PRO A 11 17.94 -15.02 14.92
N SER A 12 18.66 -15.60 15.88
CA SER A 12 18.29 -16.91 16.49
C SER A 12 17.00 -16.87 17.33
N ASP A 13 16.57 -15.68 17.71
CA ASP A 13 15.34 -15.40 18.46
C ASP A 13 14.10 -15.21 17.57
N VAL A 14 14.28 -15.13 16.24
CA VAL A 14 13.16 -15.07 15.30
C VAL A 14 12.59 -16.48 15.04
N PRO A 15 11.30 -16.74 15.35
CA PRO A 15 10.67 -18.00 15.05
C PRO A 15 10.70 -18.31 13.55
N VAL A 16 11.26 -19.44 13.14
CA VAL A 16 11.38 -19.84 11.73
C VAL A 16 10.02 -19.88 11.02
N ALA A 17 8.94 -20.18 11.76
CA ALA A 17 7.58 -20.15 11.21
C ALA A 17 7.14 -18.77 10.70
N LEU A 18 7.74 -17.68 11.19
CA LEU A 18 7.47 -16.31 10.75
C LEU A 18 8.35 -15.88 9.57
N ALA A 19 9.37 -16.66 9.23
CA ALA A 19 10.33 -16.29 8.19
C ALA A 19 9.74 -16.31 6.77
N GLY A 20 8.76 -17.18 6.51
CA GLY A 20 8.19 -17.37 5.17
C GLY A 20 7.67 -16.07 4.51
N PRO A 21 6.82 -15.28 5.17
CA PRO A 21 6.30 -14.05 4.58
C PRO A 21 7.29 -12.88 4.54
N LEU A 22 8.44 -12.95 5.24
CA LEU A 22 9.38 -11.83 5.34
C LEU A 22 10.00 -11.46 3.99
N GLY A 23 10.44 -12.46 3.21
CA GLY A 23 11.16 -12.24 1.95
C GLY A 23 10.30 -11.80 0.78
N CYS A 24 8.98 -11.79 0.91
CA CYS A 24 8.08 -11.36 -0.17
C CYS A 24 7.04 -10.36 0.34
N GLY A 25 5.99 -10.82 1.03
CA GLY A 25 4.85 -9.98 1.38
C GLY A 25 5.22 -8.80 2.30
N LEU A 26 6.01 -9.06 3.36
CA LEU A 26 6.45 -7.99 4.27
C LEU A 26 7.45 -7.06 3.59
N ALA A 27 8.46 -7.61 2.92
CA ALA A 27 9.46 -6.80 2.21
C ALA A 27 8.80 -5.90 1.17
N THR A 28 7.85 -6.44 0.38
CA THR A 28 7.12 -5.68 -0.64
C THR A 28 6.33 -4.52 -0.01
N GLY A 29 5.49 -4.79 0.98
CA GLY A 29 4.65 -3.76 1.58
C GLY A 29 5.44 -2.71 2.34
N ALA A 30 6.33 -3.15 3.24
CA ALA A 30 7.12 -2.24 4.05
C ALA A 30 8.15 -1.47 3.23
N GLY A 31 8.86 -2.15 2.32
CA GLY A 31 9.85 -1.51 1.45
C GLY A 31 9.20 -0.47 0.52
N THR A 32 8.01 -0.75 -0.02
CA THR A 32 7.28 0.24 -0.81
C THR A 32 7.06 1.55 -0.05
N VAL A 33 6.65 1.47 1.20
CA VAL A 33 6.42 2.68 2.01
C VAL A 33 7.73 3.35 2.39
N LEU A 34 8.68 2.59 2.96
CA LEU A 34 9.89 3.16 3.57
C LEU A 34 10.98 3.55 2.56
N ARG A 35 11.01 2.90 1.38
CA ARG A 35 12.08 3.10 0.39
C ARG A 35 11.62 3.84 -0.86
N VAL A 36 10.39 3.59 -1.31
CA VAL A 36 9.86 4.18 -2.56
C VAL A 36 9.02 5.42 -2.27
N LEU A 37 7.96 5.29 -1.46
CA LEU A 37 7.07 6.40 -1.16
C LEU A 37 7.69 7.42 -0.20
N ARG A 38 8.41 6.97 0.80
CA ARG A 38 9.16 7.79 1.79
C ARG A 38 8.30 8.90 2.39
N PRO A 39 7.16 8.57 2.99
CA PRO A 39 6.31 9.58 3.58
C PRO A 39 7.06 10.32 4.70
N GLU A 40 6.87 11.62 4.76
CA GLU A 40 7.33 12.42 5.90
C GLU A 40 6.35 12.27 7.08
N PRO A 41 6.80 12.46 8.33
CA PRO A 41 5.92 12.51 9.49
C PRO A 41 4.75 13.48 9.25
N GLY A 42 3.54 13.01 9.56
CA GLY A 42 2.32 13.78 9.34
C GLY A 42 1.61 13.48 8.01
N SER A 43 2.23 12.76 7.08
CA SER A 43 1.64 12.39 5.79
C SER A 43 0.37 11.54 5.94
N SER A 44 -0.44 11.54 4.89
CA SER A 44 -1.61 10.68 4.71
C SER A 44 -1.36 9.59 3.67
N ILE A 45 -1.80 8.36 3.98
CA ILE A 45 -1.65 7.20 3.09
C ILE A 45 -2.91 6.35 3.04
N VAL A 46 -3.28 5.90 1.85
CA VAL A 46 -4.41 4.99 1.61
C VAL A 46 -3.87 3.65 1.09
N VAL A 47 -4.27 2.55 1.71
CA VAL A 47 -3.84 1.20 1.37
C VAL A 47 -5.01 0.39 0.86
N PHE A 48 -4.99 0.02 -0.40
CA PHE A 48 -5.98 -0.82 -1.07
C PHE A 48 -5.55 -2.29 -1.05
N GLY A 49 -6.34 -3.12 -0.38
CA GLY A 49 -6.08 -4.53 -0.15
C GLY A 49 -5.32 -4.78 1.16
N LEU A 50 -5.98 -5.40 2.13
CA LEU A 50 -5.44 -5.69 3.46
C LEU A 50 -4.99 -7.17 3.57
N GLY A 51 -4.26 -7.65 2.55
CA GLY A 51 -3.50 -8.88 2.61
C GLY A 51 -2.14 -8.67 3.30
N ALA A 52 -1.23 -9.65 3.21
CA ALA A 52 0.10 -9.56 3.83
C ALA A 52 0.87 -8.30 3.41
N VAL A 53 0.83 -7.95 2.13
CA VAL A 53 1.49 -6.75 1.57
C VAL A 53 0.87 -5.47 2.13
N GLY A 54 -0.47 -5.35 2.10
CA GLY A 54 -1.16 -4.15 2.61
C GLY A 54 -1.01 -3.97 4.11
N MET A 55 -1.04 -5.06 4.89
CA MET A 55 -0.79 -5.00 6.34
C MET A 55 0.65 -4.54 6.63
N ALA A 56 1.63 -5.04 5.87
CA ALA A 56 3.01 -4.58 5.99
C ALA A 56 3.16 -3.08 5.62
N ALA A 57 2.43 -2.61 4.61
CA ALA A 57 2.40 -1.19 4.25
C ALA A 57 1.80 -0.32 5.38
N ILE A 58 0.73 -0.79 6.05
CA ILE A 58 0.14 -0.10 7.21
C ILE A 58 1.16 0.00 8.37
N MET A 59 1.83 -1.11 8.70
CA MET A 59 2.87 -1.11 9.74
C MET A 59 3.99 -0.13 9.41
N ALA A 60 4.45 -0.11 8.17
CA ALA A 60 5.49 0.78 7.69
C ALA A 60 5.04 2.25 7.70
N ALA A 61 3.81 2.55 7.33
CA ALA A 61 3.23 3.88 7.40
C ALA A 61 3.17 4.40 8.85
N ARG A 62 2.83 3.53 9.80
CA ARG A 62 2.89 3.85 11.23
C ARG A 62 4.32 4.14 11.70
N ILE A 63 5.31 3.35 11.26
CA ILE A 63 6.73 3.56 11.58
C ILE A 63 7.23 4.88 10.98
N ALA A 64 6.75 5.26 9.80
CA ALA A 64 7.05 6.53 9.13
C ALA A 64 6.26 7.72 9.72
N GLU A 65 5.51 7.51 10.81
CA GLU A 65 4.74 8.54 11.51
C GLU A 65 3.67 9.23 10.64
N CYS A 66 3.08 8.48 9.70
CA CYS A 66 1.87 8.95 9.01
C CYS A 66 0.74 9.17 10.01
N THR A 67 0.04 10.30 9.92
CA THR A 67 -1.05 10.64 10.86
C THR A 67 -2.42 10.17 10.39
N THR A 68 -2.57 9.93 9.09
CA THR A 68 -3.79 9.39 8.48
C THR A 68 -3.42 8.16 7.68
N ILE A 69 -3.82 6.98 8.17
CA ILE A 69 -3.55 5.68 7.56
C ILE A 69 -4.89 4.99 7.32
N ILE A 70 -5.33 4.93 6.06
CA ILE A 70 -6.64 4.40 5.70
C ILE A 70 -6.48 3.04 5.02
N GLY A 71 -7.06 1.99 5.59
CA GLY A 71 -7.10 0.66 5.01
C GLY A 71 -8.41 0.39 4.27
N ILE A 72 -8.36 -0.25 3.09
CA ILE A 72 -9.53 -0.57 2.28
C ILE A 72 -9.50 -2.04 1.89
N ASP A 73 -10.50 -2.80 2.31
CA ASP A 73 -10.66 -4.21 1.92
C ASP A 73 -12.14 -4.63 2.02
N PRO A 74 -12.71 -5.33 1.04
CA PRO A 74 -14.07 -5.86 1.13
C PRO A 74 -14.21 -6.96 2.19
N ASN A 75 -13.13 -7.60 2.61
CA ASN A 75 -13.12 -8.59 3.67
C ASN A 75 -13.02 -7.96 5.05
N ARG A 76 -14.16 -7.71 5.68
CA ARG A 76 -14.24 -7.08 7.01
C ARG A 76 -13.50 -7.82 8.13
N ARG A 77 -13.22 -9.13 7.97
CA ARG A 77 -12.42 -9.89 8.95
C ARG A 77 -10.98 -9.39 9.07
N ARG A 78 -10.50 -8.61 8.10
CA ARG A 78 -9.16 -8.02 8.10
C ARG A 78 -9.10 -6.65 8.77
N HIS A 79 -10.26 -6.03 8.99
CA HIS A 79 -10.34 -4.63 9.43
C HIS A 79 -9.76 -4.44 10.84
N ASP A 80 -10.09 -5.33 11.78
CA ASP A 80 -9.61 -5.19 13.16
C ASP A 80 -8.09 -5.35 13.25
N LEU A 81 -7.53 -6.34 12.54
CA LEU A 81 -6.07 -6.48 12.45
C LEU A 81 -5.40 -5.24 11.83
N ALA A 82 -5.99 -4.64 10.80
CA ALA A 82 -5.45 -3.43 10.20
C ALA A 82 -5.38 -2.28 11.20
N ARG A 83 -6.42 -2.11 12.05
CA ARG A 83 -6.44 -1.12 13.14
C ARG A 83 -5.36 -1.40 14.18
N GLU A 84 -5.22 -2.66 14.62
CA GLU A 84 -4.17 -3.07 15.57
C GLU A 84 -2.77 -2.76 15.02
N LEU A 85 -2.54 -2.95 13.74
CA LEU A 85 -1.27 -2.69 13.07
C LEU A 85 -1.00 -1.20 12.82
N GLY A 86 -2.01 -0.33 12.91
CA GLY A 86 -1.80 1.11 12.86
C GLY A 86 -2.70 1.88 11.89
N ALA A 87 -3.67 1.24 11.24
CA ALA A 87 -4.65 1.99 10.46
C ALA A 87 -5.50 2.90 11.37
N THR A 88 -5.59 4.17 11.02
CA THR A 88 -6.43 5.16 11.73
C THR A 88 -7.89 5.03 11.33
N GLU A 89 -8.14 4.60 10.09
CA GLU A 89 -9.45 4.30 9.54
C GLU A 89 -9.40 3.04 8.68
N VAL A 90 -10.47 2.27 8.71
CA VAL A 90 -10.64 1.09 7.83
C VAL A 90 -12.06 1.01 7.33
N THR A 91 -12.21 0.81 6.04
CA THR A 91 -13.53 0.71 5.40
C THR A 91 -13.59 -0.34 4.30
N SER A 92 -14.81 -0.71 3.91
CA SER A 92 -15.07 -1.55 2.74
C SER A 92 -15.56 -0.70 1.56
N PRO A 93 -15.18 -1.04 0.31
CA PRO A 93 -15.63 -0.29 -0.86
C PRO A 93 -17.17 -0.24 -1.00
N ASP A 94 -17.85 -1.29 -0.56
CA ASP A 94 -19.31 -1.44 -0.62
C ASP A 94 -20.07 -0.58 0.41
N GLU A 95 -19.38 0.08 1.32
CA GLU A 95 -19.98 1.00 2.30
C GLU A 95 -20.21 2.41 1.75
N HIS A 96 -19.73 2.69 0.53
CA HIS A 96 -19.73 4.03 -0.04
C HIS A 96 -20.20 4.04 -1.50
N ASP A 97 -21.17 4.89 -1.83
CA ASP A 97 -21.57 5.15 -3.21
C ASP A 97 -20.42 5.79 -4.02
N ASP A 98 -19.59 6.60 -3.37
CA ASP A 98 -18.38 7.24 -3.94
C ASP A 98 -17.23 7.16 -2.92
N LEU A 99 -16.49 6.07 -3.01
CA LEU A 99 -15.31 5.83 -2.16
C LEU A 99 -14.25 6.94 -2.33
N GLY A 100 -14.01 7.40 -3.57
CA GLY A 100 -13.02 8.44 -3.81
C GLY A 100 -13.36 9.76 -3.12
N ARG A 101 -14.64 10.15 -3.11
CA ARG A 101 -15.11 11.32 -2.35
C ARG A 101 -14.95 11.12 -0.85
N HIS A 102 -15.27 9.92 -0.36
CA HIS A 102 -15.10 9.59 1.05
C HIS A 102 -13.64 9.73 1.48
N LEU A 103 -12.72 9.14 0.73
CA LEU A 103 -11.28 9.19 1.00
C LEU A 103 -10.73 10.64 0.97
N ARG A 104 -11.11 11.43 -0.04
CA ARG A 104 -10.70 12.83 -0.10
C ARG A 104 -11.20 13.65 1.10
N ARG A 105 -12.36 13.34 1.64
CA ARG A 105 -12.86 14.01 2.85
C ARG A 105 -12.03 13.65 4.07
N LEU A 106 -11.66 12.38 4.25
CA LEU A 106 -10.82 11.91 5.36
C LEU A 106 -9.40 12.47 5.31
N THR A 107 -8.88 12.73 4.10
CA THR A 107 -7.51 13.20 3.87
C THR A 107 -7.42 14.71 3.58
N GLY A 108 -8.50 15.46 3.79
CA GLY A 108 -8.48 16.92 3.60
C GLY A 108 -8.32 17.40 2.16
N GLY A 109 -8.70 16.58 1.17
CA GLY A 109 -8.62 16.94 -0.26
C GLY A 109 -8.00 15.88 -1.16
N GLY A 110 -7.38 14.89 -0.59
CA GLY A 110 -6.73 13.74 -1.23
C GLY A 110 -5.48 13.32 -0.47
N ALA A 111 -5.16 12.04 -0.54
CA ALA A 111 -4.02 11.48 0.16
C ALA A 111 -2.69 11.89 -0.50
N ASP A 112 -1.64 12.01 0.30
CA ASP A 112 -0.27 12.20 -0.20
C ASP A 112 0.22 10.94 -0.90
N PHE A 113 -0.14 9.77 -0.34
CA PHE A 113 0.30 8.47 -0.86
C PHE A 113 -0.84 7.47 -0.97
N ALA A 114 -0.70 6.54 -1.94
CA ALA A 114 -1.54 5.37 -2.06
C ALA A 114 -0.69 4.13 -2.33
N VAL A 115 -1.04 3.01 -1.67
CA VAL A 115 -0.52 1.68 -1.95
C VAL A 115 -1.64 0.84 -2.53
N GLU A 116 -1.43 0.30 -3.73
CA GLU A 116 -2.38 -0.55 -4.41
C GLU A 116 -1.84 -1.99 -4.43
N ALA A 117 -2.44 -2.89 -3.64
CA ALA A 117 -2.01 -4.28 -3.43
C ALA A 117 -3.06 -5.32 -3.88
N VAL A 118 -3.92 -4.96 -4.83
CA VAL A 118 -4.97 -5.83 -5.40
C VAL A 118 -4.70 -6.18 -6.84
N GLY A 119 -4.27 -5.21 -7.66
CA GLY A 119 -3.84 -5.38 -9.04
C GLY A 119 -4.96 -5.33 -10.08
N THR A 120 -6.20 -4.99 -9.72
CA THR A 120 -7.26 -4.81 -10.73
C THR A 120 -7.27 -3.38 -11.26
N GLU A 121 -7.60 -3.21 -12.55
CA GLU A 121 -7.71 -1.87 -13.17
C GLU A 121 -8.59 -0.92 -12.36
N SER A 122 -9.74 -1.40 -11.88
CA SER A 122 -10.66 -0.61 -11.09
C SER A 122 -10.05 -0.08 -9.80
N VAL A 123 -9.27 -0.91 -9.10
CA VAL A 123 -8.62 -0.52 -7.84
C VAL A 123 -7.44 0.41 -8.08
N VAL A 124 -6.64 0.19 -9.13
CA VAL A 124 -5.57 1.14 -9.54
C VAL A 124 -6.15 2.52 -9.83
N ARG A 125 -7.28 2.59 -10.54
CA ARG A 125 -7.98 3.86 -10.82
C ARG A 125 -8.51 4.52 -9.55
N GLN A 126 -9.07 3.75 -8.62
CA GLN A 126 -9.51 4.26 -7.32
C GLN A 126 -8.34 4.80 -6.50
N ALA A 127 -7.22 4.08 -6.47
CA ALA A 127 -6.01 4.52 -5.78
C ALA A 127 -5.51 5.87 -6.33
N LEU A 128 -5.41 6.01 -7.66
CA LEU A 128 -5.04 7.28 -8.29
C LEU A 128 -6.04 8.41 -7.99
N SER A 129 -7.34 8.12 -8.00
CA SER A 129 -8.38 9.13 -7.74
C SER A 129 -8.46 9.55 -6.28
N SER A 130 -7.94 8.75 -5.35
CA SER A 130 -7.87 9.08 -3.93
C SER A 130 -6.75 10.06 -3.58
N LEU A 131 -5.78 10.22 -4.46
CA LEU A 131 -4.64 11.10 -4.23
C LEU A 131 -5.00 12.58 -4.30
N GLY A 132 -4.29 13.36 -3.52
CA GLY A 132 -4.18 14.81 -3.68
C GLY A 132 -3.42 15.21 -4.95
N SER A 133 -3.13 16.50 -5.08
CA SER A 133 -2.30 17.04 -6.15
C SER A 133 -1.28 18.01 -5.53
N PRO A 134 -0.02 17.60 -5.43
CA PRO A 134 0.56 16.33 -5.91
C PRO A 134 0.20 15.14 -5.03
N GLY A 135 0.52 13.92 -5.49
CA GLY A 135 0.37 12.67 -4.74
C GLY A 135 1.03 11.50 -5.48
N MET A 136 1.38 10.44 -4.78
CA MET A 136 2.07 9.29 -5.38
C MET A 136 1.38 7.97 -5.05
N CYS A 137 1.10 7.17 -6.08
CA CYS A 137 0.57 5.81 -5.97
C CYS A 137 1.62 4.78 -6.36
N ALA A 138 1.85 3.80 -5.49
CA ALA A 138 2.61 2.60 -5.80
C ALA A 138 1.66 1.43 -6.07
N THR A 139 1.73 0.80 -7.26
CA THR A 139 0.97 -0.40 -7.60
C THR A 139 1.86 -1.63 -7.44
N LEU A 140 1.39 -2.59 -6.66
CA LEU A 140 2.07 -3.82 -6.26
C LEU A 140 1.25 -5.07 -6.63
N GLY A 141 -0.07 -4.88 -6.82
CA GLY A 141 -0.99 -5.97 -7.07
C GLY A 141 -0.68 -6.64 -8.41
N LEU A 142 -0.54 -7.96 -8.39
CA LEU A 142 -0.25 -8.74 -9.60
C LEU A 142 -1.46 -9.60 -9.96
N GLN A 143 -1.94 -9.45 -11.19
CA GLN A 143 -2.94 -10.32 -11.78
C GLN A 143 -2.28 -11.29 -12.76
N ALA A 144 -2.87 -12.49 -12.92
CA ALA A 144 -2.38 -13.46 -13.90
C ALA A 144 -2.60 -12.96 -15.33
N GLY A 145 -1.55 -13.08 -16.18
CA GLY A 145 -1.61 -12.71 -17.58
C GLY A 145 -1.44 -11.21 -17.84
N ARG A 146 -1.96 -10.74 -18.99
CA ARG A 146 -1.94 -9.31 -19.32
C ARG A 146 -3.00 -8.57 -18.52
N ASN A 147 -2.59 -7.52 -17.85
CA ASN A 147 -3.47 -6.67 -17.04
C ASN A 147 -3.31 -5.20 -17.46
N PRO A 148 -3.87 -4.81 -18.61
CA PRO A 148 -3.84 -3.42 -19.04
C PRO A 148 -4.65 -2.54 -18.08
N ILE A 149 -4.12 -1.36 -17.80
CA ILE A 149 -4.80 -0.33 -17.00
C ILE A 149 -4.98 0.93 -17.84
N THR A 150 -6.13 1.58 -17.69
CA THR A 150 -6.41 2.88 -18.29
C THR A 150 -6.26 3.97 -17.25
N VAL A 151 -5.40 4.93 -17.50
CA VAL A 151 -5.18 6.10 -16.63
C VAL A 151 -5.64 7.36 -17.36
N ASP A 152 -6.46 8.16 -16.71
CA ASP A 152 -6.83 9.46 -17.23
C ASP A 152 -5.63 10.42 -17.12
N GLN A 153 -5.23 11.01 -18.25
CA GLN A 153 -4.11 11.95 -18.33
C GLN A 153 -4.26 13.13 -17.35
N THR A 154 -5.48 13.58 -17.10
CA THR A 154 -5.74 14.69 -16.18
C THR A 154 -5.28 14.40 -14.76
N HIS A 155 -5.29 13.13 -14.32
CA HIS A 155 -4.71 12.74 -13.05
C HIS A 155 -3.20 12.98 -12.99
N LEU A 156 -2.48 12.65 -14.07
CA LEU A 156 -1.03 12.85 -14.14
C LEU A 156 -0.65 14.33 -14.27
N LEU A 157 -1.39 15.08 -15.08
CA LEU A 157 -1.17 16.53 -15.24
C LEU A 157 -1.36 17.32 -13.94
N GLY A 158 -2.17 16.80 -13.01
CA GLY A 158 -2.32 17.35 -11.67
C GLY A 158 -1.12 17.09 -10.74
N GLY A 159 -0.02 16.54 -11.24
CA GLY A 159 1.18 16.24 -10.46
C GLY A 159 1.13 14.90 -9.71
N ARG A 160 0.17 14.02 -10.05
CA ARG A 160 0.13 12.67 -9.48
C ARG A 160 1.11 11.75 -10.20
N THR A 161 1.72 10.87 -9.43
CA THR A 161 2.65 9.84 -9.94
C THR A 161 2.05 8.45 -9.74
N LEU A 162 2.16 7.60 -10.75
CA LEU A 162 1.93 6.15 -10.65
C LEU A 162 3.25 5.43 -10.90
N THR A 163 3.68 4.60 -9.95
CA THR A 163 4.88 3.79 -10.08
C THR A 163 4.59 2.32 -9.77
N GLY A 164 5.23 1.41 -10.48
CA GLY A 164 5.24 -0.01 -10.12
C GLY A 164 6.38 -0.31 -9.14
N VAL A 165 6.14 -1.21 -8.20
CA VAL A 165 7.16 -1.66 -7.25
C VAL A 165 7.13 -3.18 -7.14
N ILE A 166 8.30 -3.80 -7.17
CA ILE A 166 8.48 -5.24 -6.94
C ILE A 166 9.37 -5.40 -5.72
N GLU A 167 8.97 -6.29 -4.80
CA GLU A 167 9.72 -6.64 -3.58
C GLU A 167 10.16 -5.43 -2.72
N GLY A 168 9.40 -4.33 -2.82
CA GLY A 168 9.64 -3.12 -2.03
C GLY A 168 10.90 -2.35 -2.40
N ASP A 169 11.44 -2.58 -3.61
CA ASP A 169 12.72 -2.01 -4.05
C ASP A 169 13.84 -2.31 -3.03
N ALA A 170 13.78 -3.50 -2.42
CA ALA A 170 14.76 -3.96 -1.47
C ALA A 170 15.96 -4.55 -2.22
N ASP A 171 17.16 -4.11 -1.84
CA ASP A 171 18.39 -4.83 -2.18
C ASP A 171 18.48 -6.03 -1.21
N PRO A 172 18.48 -7.28 -1.71
CA PRO A 172 18.51 -8.45 -0.85
C PRO A 172 19.79 -8.58 -0.05
#